data_bb8f2c61eed7d45b496a72f59d0f4200
#
_entry.id   bb8f2c61eed7d45b496a72f59d0f4200
#
_cell.length_a   1.000
_cell.length_b   1.000
_cell.length_c   1.000
_cell.angle_alpha   90.00
_cell.angle_beta   90.00
_cell.angle_gamma   90.00
#
_symmetry.space_group_name_H-M   'P 1'
#
loop_
_entity.id
_entity.type
_entity.pdbx_description
1 polymer ?
#
loop_
_entity_poly.entity_id
_entity_poly.type
_entity_poly.pdbx_seq_one_letter_code
_entity_poly.pdbx_strand_id
1 'polypeptide(L)'
;MEVARMTNQALQENRSLFTPVLLVGCIIVLVGFAIRASFGVFQIPIQEEFGWPRSEFSLAIAIQNLAWGFGSPFFGAFAEKIGDRKAIILGALLYSLGLVLTAGASSAFAIQFYEILVGFGVAGTGFGVILAVVGRASSQENRAMSLAIATASGSAGQIVGPIVAVFLLESMKWQSVFMIFAVSILLVLLLLPFMRAPERASKDEIEESLSEILSIALKDPSYMMIFVGFFSCGYQLAFITAHFPALITEMSAPIDPAGWCGDLGIETTAALGGFAISVIGAANIVGTLAAGWAGKRYGKKWLLSGIYAGRSIAAAWFILTPITANSVLIFSFSMGFLWLATVPLTSGLVAHIYGVRYMATLYGIVFFSHQMGSFVGVYLGGVLYDTYGSYTTVWWIGIAVGVFSSLVHLPVREEPLNRSSTI
;
A
#
# COMPACT_ATOMS: atom_id res chain seq x y z
N MET A 1 -5.44 -24.34 41.39
CA MET A 1 -6.69 -23.75 40.95
C MET A 1 -6.51 -22.37 40.30
N GLU A 2 -5.65 -21.50 40.82
CA GLU A 2 -5.38 -20.16 40.29
C GLU A 2 -4.67 -20.18 38.93
N VAL A 3 -3.68 -21.04 38.73
CA VAL A 3 -2.98 -21.23 37.46
C VAL A 3 -3.94 -21.75 36.35
N ALA A 4 -4.86 -22.66 36.70
CA ALA A 4 -5.87 -23.15 35.77
C ALA A 4 -6.93 -22.10 35.42
N ARG A 5 -7.25 -21.17 36.36
CA ARG A 5 -8.12 -20.01 36.08
C ARG A 5 -7.42 -18.97 35.19
N MET A 6 -6.15 -18.67 35.44
CA MET A 6 -5.35 -17.76 34.59
C MET A 6 -5.16 -18.33 33.18
N THR A 7 -4.92 -19.63 33.05
CA THR A 7 -4.82 -20.31 31.75
C THR A 7 -6.16 -20.32 31.02
N ASN A 8 -7.29 -20.56 31.72
CA ASN A 8 -8.63 -20.50 31.13
C ASN A 8 -9.07 -19.06 30.76
N GLN A 9 -8.70 -18.05 31.54
CA GLN A 9 -8.93 -16.65 31.17
C GLN A 9 -8.10 -16.24 29.97
N ALA A 10 -6.83 -16.59 29.92
CA ALA A 10 -5.97 -16.34 28.74
C ALA A 10 -6.47 -17.08 27.50
N LEU A 11 -7.00 -18.29 27.64
CA LEU A 11 -7.63 -19.04 26.54
C LEU A 11 -8.98 -18.49 26.12
N GLN A 12 -9.75 -17.87 27.04
CA GLN A 12 -11.01 -17.20 26.70
C GLN A 12 -10.81 -15.81 26.07
N GLU A 13 -9.83 -15.03 26.52
CA GLU A 13 -9.44 -13.76 25.90
C GLU A 13 -8.96 -13.96 24.46
N ASN A 14 -8.37 -15.11 24.14
CA ASN A 14 -7.87 -15.42 22.81
C ASN A 14 -8.96 -15.90 21.81
N ARG A 15 -10.20 -16.06 22.24
CA ARG A 15 -11.33 -16.48 21.36
C ARG A 15 -12.05 -15.31 20.70
N SER A 16 -11.91 -14.09 21.19
CA SER A 16 -12.52 -12.92 20.57
C SER A 16 -11.80 -12.55 19.27
N LEU A 17 -12.57 -12.35 18.20
CA LEU A 17 -12.02 -11.80 16.94
C LEU A 17 -11.52 -10.35 17.15
N PHE A 18 -12.29 -9.54 17.87
CA PHE A 18 -11.98 -8.13 18.11
C PHE A 18 -11.13 -7.99 19.38
N THR A 19 -9.83 -8.17 19.24
CA THR A 19 -8.87 -7.91 20.32
C THR A 19 -8.46 -6.45 20.36
N PRO A 20 -8.04 -5.89 21.51
CA PRO A 20 -7.48 -4.54 21.58
C PRO A 20 -6.31 -4.34 20.61
N VAL A 21 -5.48 -5.36 20.40
CA VAL A 21 -4.37 -5.34 19.46
C VAL A 21 -4.84 -5.16 18.03
N LEU A 22 -5.89 -5.89 17.62
CA LEU A 22 -6.49 -5.74 16.30
C LEU A 22 -7.05 -4.32 16.10
N LEU A 23 -7.83 -3.81 17.06
CA LEU A 23 -8.44 -2.48 16.95
C LEU A 23 -7.38 -1.37 16.85
N VAL A 24 -6.36 -1.41 17.71
CA VAL A 24 -5.25 -0.45 17.64
C VAL A 24 -4.49 -0.58 16.35
N GLY A 25 -4.18 -1.80 15.91
CA GLY A 25 -3.54 -2.05 14.62
C GLY A 25 -4.33 -1.48 13.45
N CYS A 26 -5.66 -1.66 13.45
CA CYS A 26 -6.56 -1.08 12.44
C CYS A 26 -6.49 0.46 12.41
N ILE A 27 -6.49 1.11 13.57
CA ILE A 27 -6.42 2.59 13.64
C ILE A 27 -5.08 3.10 13.12
N ILE A 28 -3.96 2.47 13.51
CA ILE A 28 -2.61 2.86 13.04
C ILE A 28 -2.53 2.75 11.53
N VAL A 29 -2.96 1.62 10.97
CA VAL A 29 -2.92 1.38 9.53
C VAL A 29 -3.87 2.34 8.80
N LEU A 30 -5.09 2.56 9.31
CA LEU A 30 -6.05 3.48 8.73
C LEU A 30 -5.47 4.89 8.62
N VAL A 31 -4.93 5.44 9.72
CA VAL A 31 -4.35 6.81 9.73
C VAL A 31 -3.14 6.90 8.81
N GLY A 32 -2.20 5.93 8.90
CA GLY A 32 -1.01 5.95 8.04
C GLY A 32 -1.32 5.89 6.55
N PHE A 33 -2.29 5.06 6.15
CA PHE A 33 -2.72 4.95 4.74
C PHE A 33 -3.62 6.10 4.29
N ALA A 34 -4.38 6.73 5.19
CA ALA A 34 -5.12 7.95 4.90
C ALA A 34 -4.17 9.08 4.49
N ILE A 35 -3.13 9.32 5.30
CA ILE A 35 -2.09 10.31 5.00
C ILE A 35 -1.42 9.99 3.66
N ARG A 36 -0.95 8.75 3.48
CA ARG A 36 -0.24 8.33 2.27
C ARG A 36 -1.09 8.48 1.00
N ALA A 37 -2.35 8.09 1.04
CA ALA A 37 -3.25 8.15 -0.12
C ALA A 37 -3.57 9.60 -0.53
N SER A 38 -3.39 10.55 0.37
CA SER A 38 -3.67 11.97 0.13
C SER A 38 -2.55 12.70 -0.63
N PHE A 39 -1.34 12.13 -0.74
CA PHE A 39 -0.20 12.85 -1.32
C PHE A 39 -0.45 13.35 -2.75
N GLY A 40 -1.19 12.59 -3.56
CA GLY A 40 -1.51 12.99 -4.93
C GLY A 40 -2.32 14.28 -5.06
N VAL A 41 -3.14 14.63 -4.06
CA VAL A 41 -3.95 15.87 -4.11
C VAL A 41 -3.14 17.13 -3.79
N PHE A 42 -1.94 16.98 -3.21
CA PHE A 42 -1.03 18.11 -2.93
C PHE A 42 -0.16 18.51 -4.12
N GLN A 43 -0.12 17.73 -5.19
CA GLN A 43 0.77 17.97 -6.32
C GLN A 43 0.55 19.35 -6.96
N ILE A 44 -0.70 19.70 -7.24
CA ILE A 44 -1.06 20.98 -7.85
C ILE A 44 -0.80 22.15 -6.87
N PRO A 45 -1.30 22.14 -5.62
CA PRO A 45 -1.04 23.23 -4.66
C PRO A 45 0.46 23.53 -4.43
N ILE A 46 1.29 22.49 -4.37
CA ILE A 46 2.75 22.66 -4.19
C ILE A 46 3.39 23.23 -5.47
N GLN A 47 2.99 22.71 -6.63
CA GLN A 47 3.49 23.20 -7.92
C GLN A 47 3.13 24.68 -8.13
N GLU A 48 1.92 25.10 -7.83
CA GLU A 48 1.46 26.49 -7.97
C GLU A 48 2.20 27.45 -7.02
N GLU A 49 2.44 27.03 -5.77
CA GLU A 49 3.12 27.89 -4.79
C GLU A 49 4.58 28.14 -5.13
N PHE A 50 5.29 27.11 -5.60
CA PHE A 50 6.74 27.21 -5.83
C PHE A 50 7.13 27.41 -7.30
N GLY A 51 6.22 27.19 -8.24
CA GLY A 51 6.51 27.21 -9.67
C GLY A 51 7.43 26.06 -10.13
N TRP A 52 7.50 24.97 -9.35
CA TRP A 52 8.38 23.84 -9.68
C TRP A 52 7.78 22.96 -10.77
N PRO A 53 8.66 22.29 -11.56
CA PRO A 53 8.23 21.21 -12.41
C PRO A 53 7.51 20.11 -11.60
N ARG A 54 6.55 19.43 -12.22
CA ARG A 54 5.79 18.36 -11.58
C ARG A 54 6.67 17.19 -11.16
N SER A 55 7.75 16.94 -11.90
CA SER A 55 8.77 15.94 -11.59
C SER A 55 9.41 16.11 -10.22
N GLU A 56 9.55 17.32 -9.71
CA GLU A 56 10.18 17.56 -8.40
C GLU A 56 9.37 16.95 -7.25
N PHE A 57 8.08 17.22 -7.19
CA PHE A 57 7.23 16.63 -6.16
C PHE A 57 6.96 15.14 -6.41
N SER A 58 6.89 14.74 -7.68
CA SER A 58 6.78 13.32 -8.04
C SER A 58 7.99 12.53 -7.61
N LEU A 59 9.20 13.10 -7.73
CA LEU A 59 10.43 12.48 -7.22
C LEU A 59 10.38 12.32 -5.70
N ALA A 60 9.86 13.31 -4.97
CA ALA A 60 9.68 13.21 -3.52
C ALA A 60 8.79 12.02 -3.14
N ILE A 61 7.62 11.88 -3.77
CA ILE A 61 6.72 10.72 -3.56
C ILE A 61 7.39 9.40 -3.99
N ALA A 62 8.16 9.41 -5.06
CA ALA A 62 8.88 8.23 -5.53
C ALA A 62 9.95 7.78 -4.52
N ILE A 63 10.72 8.72 -3.97
CA ILE A 63 11.70 8.48 -2.90
C ILE A 63 11.02 7.94 -1.64
N GLN A 64 9.86 8.50 -1.25
CA GLN A 64 9.05 7.99 -0.13
C GLN A 64 8.72 6.50 -0.31
N ASN A 65 8.23 6.11 -1.49
CA ASN A 65 7.89 4.72 -1.78
C ASN A 65 9.13 3.81 -1.73
N LEU A 66 10.26 4.25 -2.28
CA LEU A 66 11.49 3.47 -2.25
C LEU A 66 12.03 3.32 -0.83
N ALA A 67 12.00 4.40 -0.03
CA ALA A 67 12.38 4.39 1.38
C ALA A 67 11.48 3.46 2.21
N TRP A 68 10.17 3.43 1.92
CA TRP A 68 9.25 2.45 2.51
C TRP A 68 9.65 1.01 2.17
N GLY A 69 10.00 0.73 0.91
CA GLY A 69 10.46 -0.58 0.47
C GLY A 69 11.70 -1.05 1.23
N PHE A 70 12.71 -0.20 1.29
CA PHE A 70 13.93 -0.47 2.06
C PHE A 70 13.68 -0.54 3.58
N GLY A 71 12.88 0.35 4.10
CA GLY A 71 12.57 0.42 5.53
C GLY A 71 11.84 -0.80 6.07
N SER A 72 11.00 -1.46 5.24
CA SER A 72 10.16 -2.57 5.67
C SER A 72 10.93 -3.74 6.29
N PRO A 73 11.98 -4.31 5.67
CA PRO A 73 12.78 -5.37 6.31
C PRO A 73 13.54 -4.88 7.54
N PHE A 74 14.00 -3.62 7.56
CA PHE A 74 14.69 -3.06 8.73
C PHE A 74 13.75 -2.93 9.93
N PHE A 75 12.54 -2.41 9.74
CA PHE A 75 11.55 -2.30 10.80
C PHE A 75 11.05 -3.67 11.28
N GLY A 76 10.99 -4.67 10.38
CA GLY A 76 10.74 -6.05 10.75
C GLY A 76 11.81 -6.58 11.71
N ALA A 77 13.09 -6.47 11.35
CA ALA A 77 14.21 -6.90 12.17
C ALA A 77 14.34 -6.09 13.48
N PHE A 78 14.06 -4.78 13.40
CA PHE A 78 14.07 -3.90 14.57
C PHE A 78 12.96 -4.29 15.57
N ALA A 79 11.74 -4.56 15.08
CA ALA A 79 10.65 -5.04 15.91
C ALA A 79 10.98 -6.39 16.55
N GLU A 80 11.73 -7.26 15.86
CA GLU A 80 12.20 -8.54 16.40
C GLU A 80 13.19 -8.39 17.56
N LYS A 81 14.12 -7.45 17.46
CA LYS A 81 15.18 -7.26 18.45
C LYS A 81 14.74 -6.47 19.67
N ILE A 82 13.98 -5.40 19.47
CA ILE A 82 13.70 -4.39 20.51
C ILE A 82 12.23 -4.31 20.90
N GLY A 83 11.36 -5.00 20.17
CA GLY A 83 9.93 -5.09 20.43
C GLY A 83 9.09 -4.18 19.51
N ASP A 84 7.89 -4.66 19.20
CA ASP A 84 6.96 -4.05 18.23
C ASP A 84 6.58 -2.61 18.58
N ARG A 85 6.30 -2.33 19.86
CA ARG A 85 5.92 -0.97 20.29
C ARG A 85 6.99 0.06 20.01
N LYS A 86 8.26 -0.28 20.28
CA LYS A 86 9.39 0.62 20.03
C LYS A 86 9.57 0.86 18.53
N ALA A 87 9.36 -0.17 17.72
CA ALA A 87 9.38 -0.04 16.26
C ALA A 87 8.28 0.90 15.75
N ILE A 88 7.05 0.73 16.24
CA ILE A 88 5.92 1.60 15.88
C ILE A 88 6.16 3.05 16.34
N ILE A 89 6.67 3.26 17.56
CA ILE A 89 7.00 4.60 18.08
C ILE A 89 8.03 5.27 17.16
N LEU A 90 9.13 4.58 16.85
CA LEU A 90 10.14 5.12 15.96
C LEU A 90 9.57 5.44 14.57
N GLY A 91 8.74 4.53 14.02
CA GLY A 91 8.06 4.73 12.75
C GLY A 91 7.17 5.97 12.76
N ALA A 92 6.30 6.13 13.78
CA ALA A 92 5.41 7.27 13.90
C ALA A 92 6.18 8.59 14.10
N LEU A 93 7.27 8.58 14.87
CA LEU A 93 8.14 9.75 15.05
C LEU A 93 8.82 10.16 13.74
N LEU A 94 9.35 9.21 12.98
CA LEU A 94 9.95 9.49 11.66
C LEU A 94 8.91 10.00 10.68
N TYR A 95 7.72 9.41 10.66
CA TYR A 95 6.63 9.83 9.80
C TYR A 95 6.20 11.28 10.11
N SER A 96 5.91 11.57 11.39
CA SER A 96 5.55 12.91 11.81
C SER A 96 6.65 13.93 11.55
N LEU A 97 7.90 13.61 11.89
CA LEU A 97 9.04 14.48 11.65
C LEU A 97 9.20 14.81 10.16
N GLY A 98 9.11 13.79 9.29
CA GLY A 98 9.15 13.99 7.85
C GLY A 98 8.07 14.95 7.36
N LEU A 99 6.80 14.76 7.80
CA LEU A 99 5.68 15.64 7.44
C LEU A 99 5.87 17.08 7.93
N VAL A 100 6.35 17.28 9.17
CA VAL A 100 6.64 18.62 9.73
C VAL A 100 7.74 19.33 8.93
N LEU A 101 8.82 18.61 8.62
CA LEU A 101 9.92 19.16 7.85
C LEU A 101 9.49 19.47 6.41
N THR A 102 8.67 18.61 5.78
CA THR A 102 8.10 18.86 4.46
C THR A 102 7.21 20.11 4.47
N ALA A 103 6.38 20.32 5.51
CA ALA A 103 5.56 21.51 5.66
C ALA A 103 6.37 22.81 5.76
N GLY A 104 7.57 22.76 6.32
CA GLY A 104 8.49 23.91 6.45
C GLY A 104 9.49 24.05 5.30
N ALA A 105 9.45 23.16 4.30
CA ALA A 105 10.43 23.16 3.22
C ALA A 105 10.19 24.30 2.22
N SER A 106 11.30 24.88 1.75
CA SER A 106 11.30 25.94 0.72
C SER A 106 12.03 25.53 -0.57
N SER A 107 12.50 24.28 -0.66
CA SER A 107 13.15 23.75 -1.85
C SER A 107 12.70 22.32 -2.15
N ALA A 108 12.65 21.96 -3.43
CA ALA A 108 12.29 20.63 -3.88
C ALA A 108 13.22 19.57 -3.28
N PHE A 109 14.53 19.82 -3.27
CA PHE A 109 15.53 18.94 -2.68
C PHE A 109 15.26 18.65 -1.19
N ALA A 110 14.84 19.67 -0.43
CA ALA A 110 14.52 19.49 0.99
C ALA A 110 13.30 18.56 1.15
N ILE A 111 12.23 18.76 0.36
CA ILE A 111 11.06 17.86 0.37
C ILE A 111 11.49 16.43 0.01
N GLN A 112 12.25 16.24 -1.06
CA GLN A 112 12.75 14.93 -1.49
C GLN A 112 13.53 14.21 -0.38
N PHE A 113 14.36 14.95 0.35
CA PHE A 113 15.13 14.42 1.47
C PHE A 113 14.22 14.04 2.67
N TYR A 114 13.24 14.90 2.99
CA TYR A 114 12.33 14.66 4.12
C TYR A 114 11.37 13.50 3.85
N GLU A 115 11.03 13.26 2.59
CA GLU A 115 10.21 12.11 2.20
C GLU A 115 10.89 10.74 2.42
N ILE A 116 12.21 10.70 2.59
CA ILE A 116 12.92 9.51 3.10
C ILE A 116 12.44 9.18 4.52
N LEU A 117 12.32 10.19 5.38
CA LEU A 117 11.83 9.99 6.76
C LEU A 117 10.38 9.52 6.77
N VAL A 118 9.53 10.12 5.92
CA VAL A 118 8.15 9.70 5.75
C VAL A 118 8.08 8.24 5.30
N GLY A 119 8.86 7.84 4.30
CA GLY A 119 8.91 6.46 3.80
C GLY A 119 9.33 5.44 4.88
N PHE A 120 10.38 5.73 5.64
CA PHE A 120 10.77 4.91 6.80
C PHE A 120 9.68 4.92 7.88
N GLY A 121 9.02 6.05 8.10
CA GLY A 121 7.87 6.16 9.00
C GLY A 121 6.71 5.24 8.60
N VAL A 122 6.36 5.22 7.31
CA VAL A 122 5.36 4.28 6.74
C VAL A 122 5.80 2.82 6.95
N ALA A 123 7.08 2.51 6.78
CA ALA A 123 7.59 1.15 7.03
C ALA A 123 7.37 0.69 8.48
N GLY A 124 7.57 1.59 9.45
CA GLY A 124 7.44 1.28 10.87
C GLY A 124 5.98 1.24 11.38
N THR A 125 5.07 1.95 10.72
CA THR A 125 3.64 2.02 11.08
C THR A 125 2.73 1.25 10.12
N GLY A 126 3.28 0.69 9.06
CA GLY A 126 2.55 0.02 7.99
C GLY A 126 2.33 -1.47 8.23
N PHE A 127 1.88 -2.13 7.16
CA PHE A 127 1.46 -3.53 7.20
C PHE A 127 2.51 -4.49 7.75
N GLY A 128 3.79 -4.31 7.42
CA GLY A 128 4.84 -5.26 7.81
C GLY A 128 4.90 -5.50 9.33
N VAL A 129 4.96 -4.43 10.11
CA VAL A 129 5.01 -4.50 11.57
C VAL A 129 3.63 -4.81 12.15
N ILE A 130 2.59 -4.08 11.72
CA ILE A 130 1.25 -4.19 12.34
C ILE A 130 0.63 -5.57 12.12
N LEU A 131 0.69 -6.13 10.90
CA LEU A 131 0.12 -7.45 10.63
C LEU A 131 0.87 -8.56 11.39
N ALA A 132 2.19 -8.42 11.58
CA ALA A 132 2.95 -9.35 12.40
C ALA A 132 2.48 -9.36 13.86
N VAL A 133 2.23 -8.18 14.44
CA VAL A 133 1.72 -8.04 15.81
C VAL A 133 0.29 -8.60 15.93
N VAL A 134 -0.60 -8.21 15.02
CA VAL A 134 -2.00 -8.68 14.98
C VAL A 134 -2.04 -10.20 14.79
N GLY A 135 -1.24 -10.75 13.89
CA GLY A 135 -1.19 -12.19 13.62
C GLY A 135 -0.75 -13.01 14.84
N ARG A 136 0.20 -12.50 15.64
CA ARG A 136 0.62 -13.15 16.90
C ARG A 136 -0.41 -13.02 18.02
N ALA A 137 -1.14 -11.91 18.07
CA ALA A 137 -2.16 -11.68 19.08
C ALA A 137 -3.49 -12.41 18.78
N SER A 138 -3.65 -12.93 17.56
CA SER A 138 -4.87 -13.61 17.12
C SER A 138 -4.77 -15.12 17.38
N SER A 139 -5.90 -15.75 17.75
CA SER A 139 -6.00 -17.21 17.78
C SER A 139 -5.79 -17.80 16.38
N GLN A 140 -5.39 -19.06 16.30
CA GLN A 140 -5.17 -19.74 15.03
C GLN A 140 -6.44 -19.73 14.14
N GLU A 141 -7.61 -19.86 14.75
CA GLU A 141 -8.92 -19.82 14.08
C GLU A 141 -9.22 -18.43 13.48
N ASN A 142 -8.96 -17.36 14.24
CA ASN A 142 -9.32 -15.99 13.88
C ASN A 142 -8.21 -15.26 13.11
N ARG A 143 -6.99 -15.82 13.03
CA ARG A 143 -5.81 -15.12 12.47
C ARG A 143 -6.04 -14.58 11.06
N ALA A 144 -6.58 -15.41 10.17
CA ALA A 144 -6.82 -15.00 8.79
C ALA A 144 -7.82 -13.82 8.70
N MET A 145 -8.89 -13.87 9.50
CA MET A 145 -9.88 -12.79 9.55
C MET A 145 -9.31 -11.52 10.18
N SER A 146 -8.54 -11.63 11.27
CA SER A 146 -7.89 -10.47 11.90
C SER A 146 -6.93 -9.77 10.95
N LEU A 147 -6.12 -10.52 10.20
CA LEU A 147 -5.23 -9.96 9.19
C LEU A 147 -6.01 -9.29 8.05
N ALA A 148 -7.13 -9.89 7.61
CA ALA A 148 -7.99 -9.31 6.59
C ALA A 148 -8.63 -7.99 7.06
N ILE A 149 -9.13 -7.93 8.30
CA ILE A 149 -9.72 -6.71 8.88
C ILE A 149 -8.66 -5.61 9.00
N ALA A 150 -7.46 -5.93 9.49
CA ALA A 150 -6.37 -4.95 9.58
C ALA A 150 -5.95 -4.43 8.20
N THR A 151 -5.91 -5.29 7.18
CA THR A 151 -5.62 -4.89 5.80
C THR A 151 -6.73 -4.01 5.23
N ALA A 152 -8.00 -4.36 5.45
CA ALA A 152 -9.16 -3.58 5.01
C ALA A 152 -9.19 -2.18 5.65
N SER A 153 -8.65 -2.03 6.87
CA SER A 153 -8.54 -0.70 7.52
C SER A 153 -7.60 0.24 6.76
N GLY A 154 -6.55 -0.27 6.12
CA GLY A 154 -5.73 0.52 5.20
C GLY A 154 -6.51 1.01 3.99
N SER A 155 -7.37 0.17 3.41
CA SER A 155 -8.26 0.57 2.31
C SER A 155 -9.29 1.61 2.77
N ALA A 156 -9.82 1.49 4.00
CA ALA A 156 -10.67 2.51 4.60
C ALA A 156 -9.93 3.86 4.75
N GLY A 157 -8.65 3.83 5.13
CA GLY A 157 -7.78 5.02 5.13
C GLY A 157 -7.69 5.66 3.74
N GLN A 158 -7.52 4.87 2.68
CA GLN A 158 -7.51 5.38 1.30
C GLN A 158 -8.84 6.03 0.89
N ILE A 159 -9.97 5.63 1.47
CA ILE A 159 -11.27 6.28 1.24
C ILE A 159 -11.31 7.66 1.92
N VAL A 160 -10.97 7.68 3.21
CA VAL A 160 -11.15 8.87 4.06
C VAL A 160 -10.09 9.93 3.79
N GLY A 161 -8.83 9.53 3.59
CA GLY A 161 -7.70 10.46 3.52
C GLY A 161 -7.82 11.52 2.44
N PRO A 162 -8.00 11.16 1.15
CA PRO A 162 -8.12 12.14 0.07
C PRO A 162 -9.32 13.08 0.23
N ILE A 163 -10.46 12.59 0.73
CA ILE A 163 -11.64 13.43 1.00
C ILE A 163 -11.30 14.48 2.06
N VAL A 164 -10.69 14.04 3.18
CA VAL A 164 -10.29 14.94 4.27
C VAL A 164 -9.24 15.94 3.78
N ALA A 165 -8.25 15.49 2.98
CA ALA A 165 -7.23 16.37 2.44
C ALA A 165 -7.81 17.48 1.55
N VAL A 166 -8.71 17.13 0.62
CA VAL A 166 -9.37 18.11 -0.26
C VAL A 166 -10.19 19.09 0.56
N PHE A 167 -11.01 18.60 1.51
CA PHE A 167 -11.82 19.46 2.39
C PHE A 167 -10.97 20.45 3.20
N LEU A 168 -9.82 20.00 3.73
CA LEU A 168 -8.92 20.87 4.48
C LEU A 168 -8.24 21.91 3.56
N LEU A 169 -7.88 21.53 2.33
CA LEU A 169 -7.26 22.42 1.35
C LEU A 169 -8.19 23.56 0.89
N GLU A 170 -9.50 23.41 0.99
CA GLU A 170 -10.46 24.49 0.71
C GLU A 170 -10.35 25.66 1.69
N SER A 171 -9.93 25.42 2.92
CA SER A 171 -9.92 26.41 3.99
C SER A 171 -8.53 26.78 4.51
N MET A 172 -7.49 25.98 4.19
CA MET A 172 -6.15 26.17 4.72
C MET A 172 -5.05 25.79 3.71
N LYS A 173 -3.86 26.32 3.95
CA LYS A 173 -2.69 26.01 3.12
C LYS A 173 -2.26 24.55 3.30
N TRP A 174 -1.66 23.95 2.27
CA TRP A 174 -1.17 22.57 2.28
C TRP A 174 -0.18 22.29 3.44
N GLN A 175 0.64 23.27 3.85
CA GLN A 175 1.53 23.15 4.99
C GLN A 175 0.78 22.85 6.29
N SER A 176 -0.35 23.53 6.50
CA SER A 176 -1.20 23.30 7.69
C SER A 176 -1.83 21.89 7.66
N VAL A 177 -2.20 21.40 6.49
CA VAL A 177 -2.72 20.04 6.34
C VAL A 177 -1.65 19.00 6.68
N PHE A 178 -0.39 19.20 6.24
CA PHE A 178 0.73 18.33 6.62
C PHE A 178 0.98 18.35 8.13
N MET A 179 0.85 19.51 8.79
CA MET A 179 0.94 19.59 10.27
C MET A 179 -0.17 18.83 10.97
N ILE A 180 -1.41 18.90 10.47
CA ILE A 180 -2.52 18.09 10.98
C ILE A 180 -2.23 16.60 10.82
N PHE A 181 -1.72 16.18 9.67
CA PHE A 181 -1.32 14.79 9.43
C PHE A 181 -0.19 14.34 10.37
N ALA A 182 0.80 15.21 10.60
CA ALA A 182 1.89 14.94 11.53
C ALA A 182 1.41 14.73 12.96
N VAL A 183 0.46 15.54 13.41
CA VAL A 183 -0.18 15.36 14.74
C VAL A 183 -1.03 14.09 14.75
N SER A 184 -1.80 13.83 13.71
CA SER A 184 -2.67 12.65 13.63
C SER A 184 -1.90 11.34 13.78
N ILE A 185 -0.73 11.21 13.12
CA ILE A 185 0.09 10.00 13.24
C ILE A 185 0.74 9.86 14.64
N LEU A 186 1.00 10.95 15.35
CA LEU A 186 1.48 10.90 16.72
C LEU A 186 0.36 10.52 17.71
N LEU A 187 -0.88 10.96 17.46
CA LEU A 187 -2.01 10.64 18.34
C LEU A 187 -2.27 9.13 18.41
N VAL A 188 -1.95 8.35 17.37
CA VAL A 188 -2.09 6.89 17.43
C VAL A 188 -1.19 6.26 18.48
N LEU A 189 -0.09 6.91 18.89
CA LEU A 189 0.81 6.42 19.93
C LEU A 189 0.13 6.34 21.30
N LEU A 190 -0.91 7.13 21.56
CA LEU A 190 -1.71 7.08 22.78
C LEU A 190 -2.43 5.73 22.95
N LEU A 191 -2.63 5.01 21.86
CA LEU A 191 -3.28 3.70 21.85
C LEU A 191 -2.31 2.52 22.07
N LEU A 192 -1.00 2.74 21.97
CA LEU A 192 0.01 1.68 22.11
C LEU A 192 0.00 0.91 23.43
N PRO A 193 -0.40 1.48 24.58
CA PRO A 193 -0.53 0.67 25.81
C PRO A 193 -1.46 -0.54 25.67
N PHE A 194 -2.46 -0.47 24.76
CA PHE A 194 -3.39 -1.55 24.48
C PHE A 194 -2.86 -2.57 23.46
N MET A 195 -1.73 -2.28 22.80
CA MET A 195 -1.11 -3.16 21.80
C MET A 195 -0.13 -4.12 22.48
N ARG A 196 -0.67 -5.18 23.12
CA ARG A 196 0.10 -6.22 23.79
C ARG A 196 -0.06 -7.54 23.06
N ALA A 197 0.95 -7.95 22.30
CA ALA A 197 1.00 -9.27 21.69
C ALA A 197 1.92 -10.19 22.49
N PRO A 198 1.69 -11.51 22.44
CA PRO A 198 2.62 -12.50 23.00
C PRO A 198 4.03 -12.33 22.42
N GLU A 199 5.03 -12.69 23.22
CA GLU A 199 6.42 -12.74 22.76
C GLU A 199 6.58 -13.67 21.57
N ARG A 200 7.55 -13.38 20.72
CA ARG A 200 7.88 -14.22 19.57
C ARG A 200 8.51 -15.54 20.06
N ALA A 201 8.20 -16.65 19.39
CA ALA A 201 8.84 -17.93 19.66
C ALA A 201 10.38 -17.81 19.56
N SER A 202 11.10 -18.53 20.43
CA SER A 202 12.55 -18.49 20.49
C SER A 202 13.19 -19.01 19.19
N LYS A 203 14.45 -18.57 18.94
CA LYS A 203 15.20 -18.93 17.73
C LYS A 203 15.57 -20.40 17.60
N ASP A 204 15.42 -21.18 18.66
CA ASP A 204 15.96 -22.55 18.77
C ASP A 204 15.25 -23.62 17.90
N GLU A 205 14.14 -23.24 17.21
CA GLU A 205 13.41 -24.13 16.32
C GLU A 205 13.80 -23.98 14.83
N ILE A 206 14.96 -23.37 14.52
CA ILE A 206 15.34 -23.04 13.13
C ILE A 206 16.25 -24.12 12.57
N GLU A 207 15.70 -25.09 11.84
CA GLU A 207 16.45 -26.17 11.17
C GLU A 207 17.15 -25.76 9.86
N GLU A 208 16.75 -24.67 9.20
CA GLU A 208 17.38 -24.16 7.96
C GLU A 208 17.83 -22.72 8.12
N SER A 209 18.97 -22.35 7.56
CA SER A 209 19.45 -20.97 7.61
C SER A 209 18.68 -20.08 6.63
N LEU A 210 18.40 -18.82 7.03
CA LEU A 210 17.77 -17.83 6.16
C LEU A 210 18.54 -17.64 4.84
N SER A 211 19.89 -17.72 4.87
CA SER A 211 20.72 -17.54 3.67
C SER A 211 20.54 -18.66 2.67
N GLU A 212 20.23 -19.86 3.12
CA GLU A 212 20.04 -21.03 2.28
C GLU A 212 18.73 -20.93 1.48
N ILE A 213 17.63 -20.66 2.16
CA ILE A 213 16.34 -20.47 1.49
C ILE A 213 16.34 -19.28 0.53
N LEU A 214 17.04 -18.19 0.88
CA LEU A 214 17.24 -17.06 -0.01
C LEU A 214 18.02 -17.44 -1.25
N SER A 215 19.09 -18.23 -1.10
CA SER A 215 19.87 -18.72 -2.25
C SER A 215 19.04 -19.61 -3.16
N ILE A 216 18.18 -20.46 -2.60
CA ILE A 216 17.27 -21.32 -3.37
C ILE A 216 16.25 -20.47 -4.12
N ALA A 217 15.56 -19.56 -3.42
CA ALA A 217 14.52 -18.73 -4.00
C ALA A 217 15.07 -17.83 -5.13
N LEU A 218 16.20 -17.15 -4.91
CA LEU A 218 16.78 -16.25 -5.90
C LEU A 218 17.30 -16.98 -7.16
N LYS A 219 17.52 -18.29 -7.08
CA LYS A 219 17.88 -19.14 -8.25
C LYS A 219 16.65 -19.77 -8.91
N ASP A 220 15.49 -19.75 -8.25
CA ASP A 220 14.26 -20.33 -8.84
C ASP A 220 13.64 -19.36 -9.85
N PRO A 221 13.50 -19.75 -11.11
CA PRO A 221 12.83 -18.94 -12.13
C PRO A 221 11.41 -18.52 -11.73
N SER A 222 10.65 -19.37 -11.04
CA SER A 222 9.30 -19.06 -10.59
C SER A 222 9.29 -17.90 -9.60
N TYR A 223 10.24 -17.87 -8.67
CA TYR A 223 10.38 -16.75 -7.74
C TYR A 223 10.74 -15.44 -8.44
N MET A 224 11.70 -15.52 -9.38
CA MET A 224 12.10 -14.33 -10.16
C MET A 224 10.96 -13.81 -11.05
N MET A 225 10.12 -14.69 -11.60
CA MET A 225 8.93 -14.28 -12.34
C MET A 225 7.90 -13.58 -11.44
N ILE A 226 7.68 -14.09 -10.22
CA ILE A 226 6.82 -13.43 -9.23
C ILE A 226 7.40 -12.06 -8.83
N PHE A 227 8.72 -12.00 -8.58
CA PHE A 227 9.43 -10.76 -8.24
C PHE A 227 9.27 -9.70 -9.34
N VAL A 228 9.59 -10.04 -10.57
CA VAL A 228 9.52 -9.11 -11.72
C VAL A 228 8.06 -8.75 -12.04
N GLY A 229 7.14 -9.72 -11.95
CA GLY A 229 5.73 -9.48 -12.21
C GLY A 229 5.09 -8.55 -11.18
N PHE A 230 5.52 -8.59 -9.93
CA PHE A 230 4.96 -7.72 -8.88
C PHE A 230 5.40 -6.25 -9.00
N PHE A 231 6.47 -5.97 -9.75
CA PHE A 231 6.90 -4.62 -10.11
C PHE A 231 5.77 -3.81 -10.76
N SER A 232 5.00 -4.41 -11.68
CA SER A 232 3.89 -3.75 -12.36
C SER A 232 2.82 -3.27 -11.39
N CYS A 233 2.56 -4.03 -10.33
CA CYS A 233 1.61 -3.61 -9.31
C CYS A 233 2.03 -2.27 -8.72
N GLY A 234 3.28 -2.15 -8.30
CA GLY A 234 3.82 -0.89 -7.77
C GLY A 234 3.74 0.25 -8.76
N TYR A 235 4.18 0.01 -9.99
CA TYR A 235 4.14 1.02 -11.05
C TYR A 235 2.75 1.61 -11.23
N GLN A 236 1.76 0.76 -11.47
CA GLN A 236 0.40 1.20 -11.76
C GLN A 236 -0.26 1.88 -10.55
N LEU A 237 -0.15 1.26 -9.38
CA LEU A 237 -0.80 1.77 -8.18
C LEU A 237 -0.23 3.11 -7.73
N ALA A 238 1.09 3.22 -7.68
CA ALA A 238 1.74 4.44 -7.20
C ALA A 238 1.57 5.59 -8.19
N PHE A 239 1.69 5.32 -9.51
CA PHE A 239 1.40 6.30 -10.54
C PHE A 239 -0.03 6.85 -10.41
N ILE A 240 -1.03 5.99 -10.31
CA ILE A 240 -2.43 6.41 -10.16
C ILE A 240 -2.62 7.20 -8.86
N THR A 241 -2.08 6.72 -7.73
CA THR A 241 -2.22 7.44 -6.45
C THR A 241 -1.62 8.84 -6.51
N ALA A 242 -0.47 9.00 -7.18
CA ALA A 242 0.24 10.28 -7.22
C ALA A 242 -0.32 11.26 -8.28
N HIS A 243 -0.69 10.76 -9.46
CA HIS A 243 -0.97 11.64 -10.61
C HIS A 243 -2.44 11.66 -11.04
N PHE A 244 -3.23 10.66 -10.66
CA PHE A 244 -4.63 10.58 -11.10
C PHE A 244 -5.50 11.73 -10.59
N PRO A 245 -5.37 12.20 -9.33
CA PRO A 245 -6.09 13.38 -8.88
C PRO A 245 -5.77 14.63 -9.73
N ALA A 246 -4.49 14.86 -10.02
CA ALA A 246 -4.06 15.99 -10.85
C ALA A 246 -4.56 15.87 -12.28
N LEU A 247 -4.46 14.68 -12.89
CA LEU A 247 -4.99 14.42 -14.23
C LEU A 247 -6.50 14.74 -14.33
N ILE A 248 -7.28 14.29 -13.33
CA ILE A 248 -8.72 14.59 -13.30
C ILE A 248 -8.97 16.09 -13.16
N THR A 249 -8.25 16.75 -12.25
CA THR A 249 -8.40 18.18 -11.99
C THR A 249 -8.19 19.01 -13.26
N GLU A 250 -7.20 18.65 -14.07
CA GLU A 250 -6.79 19.43 -15.24
C GLU A 250 -7.50 19.02 -16.54
N MET A 251 -7.81 17.73 -16.70
CA MET A 251 -8.25 17.16 -17.98
C MET A 251 -9.69 16.66 -17.98
N SER A 252 -10.37 16.60 -16.84
CA SER A 252 -11.78 16.21 -16.82
C SER A 252 -12.66 17.29 -17.42
N ALA A 253 -13.72 16.87 -18.11
CA ALA A 253 -14.80 17.77 -18.48
C ALA A 253 -15.35 18.49 -17.24
N PRO A 254 -15.83 19.75 -17.38
CA PRO A 254 -16.43 20.47 -16.26
C PRO A 254 -17.54 19.66 -15.60
N ILE A 255 -17.65 19.78 -14.28
CA ILE A 255 -18.69 19.11 -13.52
C ILE A 255 -20.02 19.83 -13.75
N ASP A 256 -21.07 19.06 -14.06
CA ASP A 256 -22.44 19.57 -14.10
C ASP A 256 -23.00 19.57 -12.67
N PRO A 257 -23.26 20.77 -12.08
CA PRO A 257 -23.81 20.86 -10.73
C PRO A 257 -25.24 20.30 -10.62
N ALA A 258 -25.98 20.22 -11.73
CA ALA A 258 -27.32 19.66 -11.78
C ALA A 258 -27.34 18.13 -11.97
N GLY A 259 -26.16 17.54 -12.18
CA GLY A 259 -25.99 16.09 -12.33
C GLY A 259 -25.74 15.39 -10.99
N TRP A 260 -25.60 14.07 -11.03
CA TRP A 260 -25.35 13.22 -9.85
C TRP A 260 -24.10 13.62 -9.05
N CYS A 261 -23.12 14.29 -9.67
CA CYS A 261 -21.97 14.83 -8.94
C CYS A 261 -22.38 15.90 -7.93
N GLY A 262 -23.27 16.84 -8.35
CA GLY A 262 -23.80 17.86 -7.46
C GLY A 262 -24.61 17.27 -6.33
N ASP A 263 -25.41 16.22 -6.58
CA ASP A 263 -26.15 15.49 -5.55
C ASP A 263 -25.25 14.91 -4.46
N LEU A 264 -23.98 14.59 -4.79
CA LEU A 264 -22.96 14.10 -3.85
C LEU A 264 -22.06 15.22 -3.29
N GLY A 265 -22.32 16.48 -3.61
CA GLY A 265 -21.48 17.60 -3.20
C GLY A 265 -20.12 17.67 -3.93
N ILE A 266 -19.99 17.02 -5.10
CA ILE A 266 -18.79 17.05 -5.95
C ILE A 266 -18.97 18.16 -6.97
N GLU A 267 -18.54 19.37 -6.63
CA GLU A 267 -18.75 20.56 -7.46
C GLU A 267 -17.54 20.92 -8.34
N THR A 268 -16.36 20.37 -8.02
CA THR A 268 -15.10 20.67 -8.72
C THR A 268 -14.41 19.41 -9.25
N THR A 269 -13.59 19.55 -10.28
CA THR A 269 -12.75 18.45 -10.80
C THR A 269 -11.71 18.01 -9.78
N ALA A 270 -11.25 18.90 -8.89
CA ALA A 270 -10.36 18.54 -7.79
C ALA A 270 -11.07 17.63 -6.75
N ALA A 271 -12.33 17.96 -6.40
CA ALA A 271 -13.16 17.11 -5.54
C ALA A 271 -13.41 15.73 -6.19
N LEU A 272 -13.68 15.71 -7.51
CA LEU A 272 -13.80 14.45 -8.27
C LEU A 272 -12.51 13.63 -8.21
N GLY A 273 -11.34 14.27 -8.31
CA GLY A 273 -10.03 13.61 -8.18
C GLY A 273 -9.82 12.93 -6.82
N GLY A 274 -10.14 13.62 -5.73
CA GLY A 274 -10.09 13.06 -4.38
C GLY A 274 -11.12 11.92 -4.20
N PHE A 275 -12.35 12.12 -4.68
CA PHE A 275 -13.41 11.11 -4.65
C PHE A 275 -13.06 9.86 -5.45
N ALA A 276 -12.40 10.01 -6.60
CA ALA A 276 -11.95 8.89 -7.44
C ALA A 276 -11.00 7.94 -6.68
N ILE A 277 -10.02 8.48 -5.94
CA ILE A 277 -9.14 7.67 -5.08
C ILE A 277 -9.93 6.95 -3.98
N SER A 278 -10.94 7.60 -3.45
CA SER A 278 -11.81 7.01 -2.42
C SER A 278 -12.65 5.85 -2.98
N VAL A 279 -13.16 5.99 -4.21
CA VAL A 279 -13.85 4.90 -4.93
C VAL A 279 -12.92 3.73 -5.18
N ILE A 280 -11.65 3.99 -5.55
CA ILE A 280 -10.61 2.94 -5.65
C ILE A 280 -10.47 2.20 -4.31
N GLY A 281 -10.37 2.95 -3.20
CA GLY A 281 -10.27 2.36 -1.86
C GLY A 281 -11.47 1.49 -1.48
N ALA A 282 -12.70 1.95 -1.77
CA ALA A 282 -13.92 1.21 -1.50
C ALA A 282 -14.02 -0.09 -2.33
N ALA A 283 -13.79 0.00 -3.64
CA ALA A 283 -13.81 -1.14 -4.53
C ALA A 283 -12.70 -2.16 -4.19
N ASN A 284 -11.54 -1.68 -3.68
CA ASN A 284 -10.43 -2.53 -3.26
C ASN A 284 -10.80 -3.46 -2.09
N ILE A 285 -11.65 -3.03 -1.17
CA ILE A 285 -12.11 -3.90 -0.07
C ILE A 285 -12.80 -5.14 -0.65
N VAL A 286 -13.74 -4.93 -1.58
CA VAL A 286 -14.49 -6.02 -2.23
C VAL A 286 -13.56 -6.89 -3.07
N GLY A 287 -12.70 -6.26 -3.88
CA GLY A 287 -11.77 -6.96 -4.77
C GLY A 287 -10.76 -7.83 -4.04
N THR A 288 -10.19 -7.32 -2.93
CA THR A 288 -9.23 -8.07 -2.11
C THR A 288 -9.88 -9.29 -1.44
N LEU A 289 -11.11 -9.14 -0.93
CA LEU A 289 -11.87 -10.27 -0.36
C LEU A 289 -12.22 -11.30 -1.43
N ALA A 290 -12.66 -10.85 -2.61
CA ALA A 290 -12.96 -11.72 -3.74
C ALA A 290 -11.72 -12.49 -4.21
N ALA A 291 -10.55 -11.83 -4.29
CA ALA A 291 -9.28 -12.46 -4.64
C ALA A 291 -8.84 -13.50 -3.61
N GLY A 292 -8.98 -13.21 -2.31
CA GLY A 292 -8.71 -14.16 -1.24
C GLY A 292 -9.60 -15.40 -1.32
N TRP A 293 -10.88 -15.22 -1.62
CA TRP A 293 -11.83 -16.33 -1.84
C TRP A 293 -11.50 -17.14 -3.09
N ALA A 294 -11.21 -16.45 -4.20
CA ALA A 294 -10.87 -17.09 -5.48
C ALA A 294 -9.55 -17.86 -5.37
N GLY A 295 -8.56 -17.33 -4.66
CA GLY A 295 -7.24 -17.95 -4.47
C GLY A 295 -7.26 -19.27 -3.68
N LYS A 296 -8.39 -19.59 -3.00
CA LYS A 296 -8.61 -20.90 -2.37
C LYS A 296 -9.12 -21.96 -3.36
N ARG A 297 -9.69 -21.55 -4.50
CA ARG A 297 -10.37 -22.42 -5.47
C ARG A 297 -9.65 -22.54 -6.80
N TYR A 298 -8.94 -21.50 -7.18
CA TYR A 298 -8.27 -21.40 -8.49
C TYR A 298 -6.77 -21.21 -8.32
N GLY A 299 -6.00 -21.61 -9.33
CA GLY A 299 -4.56 -21.39 -9.36
C GLY A 299 -4.23 -19.89 -9.28
N LYS A 300 -3.36 -19.51 -8.34
CA LYS A 300 -3.04 -18.12 -8.04
C LYS A 300 -2.33 -17.43 -9.21
N LYS A 301 -1.53 -18.17 -9.97
CA LYS A 301 -0.87 -17.64 -11.18
C LYS A 301 -1.86 -17.17 -12.23
N TRP A 302 -2.95 -17.91 -12.46
CA TRP A 302 -4.00 -17.54 -13.41
C TRP A 302 -4.77 -16.32 -12.95
N LEU A 303 -5.07 -16.25 -11.66
CA LEU A 303 -5.72 -15.08 -11.06
C LEU A 303 -4.85 -13.84 -11.17
N LEU A 304 -3.54 -13.95 -10.86
CA LEU A 304 -2.59 -12.84 -10.99
C LEU A 304 -2.48 -12.37 -12.44
N SER A 305 -2.31 -13.31 -13.38
CA SER A 305 -2.29 -13.00 -14.82
C SER A 305 -3.57 -12.27 -15.24
N GLY A 306 -4.75 -12.77 -14.84
CA GLY A 306 -6.05 -12.15 -15.13
C GLY A 306 -6.21 -10.75 -14.53
N ILE A 307 -5.74 -10.53 -13.30
CA ILE A 307 -5.78 -9.22 -12.65
C ILE A 307 -4.92 -8.21 -13.41
N TYR A 308 -3.69 -8.56 -13.79
CA TYR A 308 -2.82 -7.64 -14.54
C TYR A 308 -3.34 -7.36 -15.95
N ALA A 309 -3.90 -8.36 -16.63
CA ALA A 309 -4.60 -8.14 -17.91
C ALA A 309 -5.80 -7.21 -17.74
N GLY A 310 -6.65 -7.45 -16.73
CA GLY A 310 -7.82 -6.62 -16.43
C GLY A 310 -7.47 -5.17 -16.14
N ARG A 311 -6.39 -4.92 -15.36
CA ARG A 311 -5.89 -3.55 -15.11
C ARG A 311 -5.41 -2.88 -16.39
N SER A 312 -4.69 -3.61 -17.25
CA SER A 312 -4.21 -3.07 -18.53
C SER A 312 -5.37 -2.73 -19.46
N ILE A 313 -6.41 -3.56 -19.50
CA ILE A 313 -7.64 -3.30 -20.26
C ILE A 313 -8.37 -2.07 -19.72
N ALA A 314 -8.55 -1.98 -18.39
CA ALA A 314 -9.20 -0.83 -17.76
C ALA A 314 -8.45 0.48 -18.02
N ALA A 315 -7.10 0.44 -17.93
CA ALA A 315 -6.25 1.59 -18.22
C ALA A 315 -6.34 2.01 -19.70
N ALA A 316 -6.26 1.04 -20.63
CA ALA A 316 -6.39 1.32 -22.07
C ALA A 316 -7.76 1.90 -22.41
N TRP A 317 -8.83 1.33 -21.87
CA TRP A 317 -10.18 1.87 -22.04
C TRP A 317 -10.27 3.31 -21.54
N PHE A 318 -9.76 3.60 -20.35
CA PHE A 318 -9.84 4.94 -19.76
C PHE A 318 -9.14 6.01 -20.60
N ILE A 319 -7.90 5.75 -21.06
CA ILE A 319 -7.14 6.75 -21.83
C ILE A 319 -7.62 6.92 -23.28
N LEU A 320 -8.40 5.96 -23.79
CA LEU A 320 -9.01 6.02 -25.12
C LEU A 320 -10.41 6.64 -25.13
N THR A 321 -10.98 6.92 -23.95
CA THR A 321 -12.31 7.54 -23.80
C THR A 321 -12.19 8.97 -23.28
N PRO A 322 -13.18 9.85 -23.56
CA PRO A 322 -13.21 11.18 -22.95
C PRO A 322 -13.20 11.11 -21.43
N ILE A 323 -12.39 11.96 -20.80
CA ILE A 323 -12.30 12.04 -19.34
C ILE A 323 -13.50 12.82 -18.81
N THR A 324 -14.50 12.11 -18.33
CA THR A 324 -15.73 12.63 -17.74
C THR A 324 -15.91 12.05 -16.34
N ALA A 325 -16.80 12.62 -15.53
CA ALA A 325 -17.11 12.06 -14.21
C ALA A 325 -17.48 10.57 -14.28
N ASN A 326 -18.24 10.16 -15.29
CA ASN A 326 -18.65 8.76 -15.47
C ASN A 326 -17.45 7.84 -15.80
N SER A 327 -16.59 8.25 -16.77
CA SER A 327 -15.43 7.44 -17.15
C SER A 327 -14.42 7.35 -16.00
N VAL A 328 -14.25 8.42 -15.23
CA VAL A 328 -13.43 8.44 -14.01
C VAL A 328 -13.94 7.44 -12.97
N LEU A 329 -15.27 7.40 -12.73
CA LEU A 329 -15.83 6.46 -11.75
C LEU A 329 -15.76 4.99 -12.20
N ILE A 330 -16.08 4.72 -13.48
CA ILE A 330 -15.99 3.36 -14.03
C ILE A 330 -14.55 2.86 -13.94
N PHE A 331 -13.59 3.70 -14.30
CA PHE A 331 -12.17 3.37 -14.17
C PHE A 331 -11.79 3.15 -12.70
N SER A 332 -12.16 4.07 -11.81
CA SER A 332 -11.83 3.99 -10.38
C SER A 332 -12.39 2.73 -9.72
N PHE A 333 -13.64 2.37 -10.04
CA PHE A 333 -14.24 1.14 -9.54
C PHE A 333 -13.52 -0.11 -10.10
N SER A 334 -13.30 -0.16 -11.42
CA SER A 334 -12.67 -1.31 -12.07
C SER A 334 -11.23 -1.51 -11.60
N MET A 335 -10.44 -0.42 -11.57
CA MET A 335 -9.08 -0.45 -11.08
C MET A 335 -9.03 -0.75 -9.59
N GLY A 336 -9.93 -0.15 -8.80
CA GLY A 336 -10.04 -0.37 -7.36
C GLY A 336 -10.34 -1.84 -7.03
N PHE A 337 -11.28 -2.46 -7.73
CA PHE A 337 -11.61 -3.88 -7.55
C PHE A 337 -10.39 -4.80 -7.77
N LEU A 338 -9.51 -4.43 -8.70
CA LEU A 338 -8.28 -5.16 -9.00
C LEU A 338 -7.06 -4.66 -8.19
N TRP A 339 -7.22 -3.61 -7.35
CA TRP A 339 -6.12 -2.81 -6.76
C TRP A 339 -5.11 -3.63 -5.96
N LEU A 340 -5.48 -4.07 -4.75
CA LEU A 340 -4.65 -4.92 -3.91
C LEU A 340 -5.05 -6.41 -3.97
N ALA A 341 -5.87 -6.79 -4.94
CA ALA A 341 -6.26 -8.18 -5.16
C ALA A 341 -5.04 -9.10 -5.42
N THR A 342 -3.94 -8.53 -5.92
CA THR A 342 -2.67 -9.23 -6.13
C THR A 342 -1.94 -9.57 -4.84
N VAL A 343 -2.11 -8.80 -3.76
CA VAL A 343 -1.34 -8.96 -2.50
C VAL A 343 -1.58 -10.33 -1.84
N PRO A 344 -2.83 -10.75 -1.53
CA PRO A 344 -3.08 -12.06 -0.93
C PRO A 344 -2.72 -13.22 -1.86
N LEU A 345 -2.83 -13.02 -3.17
CA LEU A 345 -2.49 -14.05 -4.15
C LEU A 345 -0.97 -14.23 -4.27
N THR A 346 -0.20 -13.13 -4.33
CA THR A 346 1.27 -13.16 -4.41
C THR A 346 1.88 -13.72 -3.13
N SER A 347 1.46 -13.23 -1.95
CA SER A 347 1.93 -13.75 -0.67
C SER A 347 1.53 -15.22 -0.47
N GLY A 348 0.31 -15.58 -0.87
CA GLY A 348 -0.17 -16.96 -0.85
C GLY A 348 0.56 -17.88 -1.82
N LEU A 349 1.00 -17.39 -2.98
CA LEU A 349 1.79 -18.13 -3.94
C LEU A 349 3.21 -18.40 -3.40
N VAL A 350 3.87 -17.38 -2.84
CA VAL A 350 5.17 -17.51 -2.17
C VAL A 350 5.08 -18.50 -1.00
N ALA A 351 4.04 -18.39 -0.16
CA ALA A 351 3.84 -19.32 0.96
C ALA A 351 3.57 -20.75 0.50
N HIS A 352 2.88 -20.94 -0.62
CA HIS A 352 2.58 -22.26 -1.18
C HIS A 352 3.84 -22.96 -1.72
N ILE A 353 4.69 -22.21 -2.43
CA ILE A 353 5.91 -22.75 -3.06
C ILE A 353 7.01 -22.98 -2.01
N TYR A 354 7.29 -21.98 -1.16
CA TYR A 354 8.45 -21.97 -0.25
C TYR A 354 8.12 -22.28 1.21
N GLY A 355 6.83 -22.40 1.54
CA GLY A 355 6.36 -22.63 2.92
C GLY A 355 6.14 -21.32 3.67
N VAL A 356 5.36 -21.42 4.76
CA VAL A 356 4.94 -20.25 5.57
C VAL A 356 6.05 -19.69 6.45
N ARG A 357 7.06 -20.50 6.77
CA ARG A 357 8.14 -20.15 7.70
C ARG A 357 8.94 -18.92 7.25
N TYR A 358 9.32 -18.89 5.98
CA TYR A 358 10.13 -17.81 5.38
C TYR A 358 9.32 -16.84 4.53
N MET A 359 8.00 -16.99 4.55
CA MET A 359 7.08 -16.18 3.76
C MET A 359 7.29 -14.67 3.96
N ALA A 360 7.51 -14.22 5.20
CA ALA A 360 7.66 -12.80 5.50
C ALA A 360 8.88 -12.19 4.80
N THR A 361 10.02 -12.88 4.84
CA THR A 361 11.26 -12.40 4.19
C THR A 361 11.17 -12.49 2.67
N LEU A 362 10.74 -13.63 2.15
CA LEU A 362 10.63 -13.84 0.71
C LEU A 362 9.59 -12.90 0.09
N TYR A 363 8.42 -12.76 0.72
CA TYR A 363 7.43 -11.79 0.26
C TYR A 363 7.93 -10.34 0.41
N GLY A 364 8.71 -10.05 1.45
CA GLY A 364 9.34 -8.74 1.64
C GLY A 364 10.26 -8.34 0.48
N ILE A 365 11.03 -9.29 -0.06
CA ILE A 365 11.86 -9.06 -1.25
C ILE A 365 10.98 -8.84 -2.49
N VAL A 366 9.93 -9.64 -2.67
CA VAL A 366 8.96 -9.42 -3.75
C VAL A 366 8.29 -8.05 -3.62
N PHE A 367 7.96 -7.63 -2.40
CA PHE A 367 7.41 -6.30 -2.11
C PHE A 367 8.41 -5.18 -2.41
N PHE A 368 9.70 -5.40 -2.24
CA PHE A 368 10.72 -4.43 -2.67
C PHE A 368 10.67 -4.18 -4.18
N SER A 369 10.46 -5.22 -5.01
CA SER A 369 10.23 -5.05 -6.46
C SER A 369 9.00 -4.17 -6.74
N HIS A 370 7.92 -4.37 -5.99
CA HIS A 370 6.74 -3.49 -6.05
C HIS A 370 7.11 -2.03 -5.77
N GLN A 371 7.93 -1.76 -4.76
CA GLN A 371 8.34 -0.40 -4.43
C GLN A 371 9.30 0.21 -5.45
N MET A 372 10.13 -0.60 -6.10
CA MET A 372 10.90 -0.15 -7.27
C MET A 372 9.97 0.26 -8.42
N GLY A 373 8.92 -0.53 -8.67
CA GLY A 373 7.87 -0.17 -9.63
C GLY A 373 7.17 1.13 -9.25
N SER A 374 6.85 1.29 -7.97
CA SER A 374 6.24 2.51 -7.43
C SER A 374 7.12 3.75 -7.66
N PHE A 375 8.41 3.64 -7.39
CA PHE A 375 9.38 4.70 -7.67
C PHE A 375 9.36 5.10 -9.16
N VAL A 376 9.50 4.12 -10.04
CA VAL A 376 9.55 4.36 -11.49
C VAL A 376 8.24 4.97 -11.99
N GLY A 377 7.08 4.43 -11.60
CA GLY A 377 5.77 4.90 -12.06
C GLY A 377 5.48 6.33 -11.63
N VAL A 378 5.78 6.69 -10.40
CA VAL A 378 5.55 8.06 -9.88
C VAL A 378 6.51 9.05 -10.52
N TYR A 379 7.81 8.74 -10.55
CA TYR A 379 8.81 9.65 -11.09
C TYR A 379 8.65 9.88 -12.60
N LEU A 380 8.47 8.79 -13.37
CA LEU A 380 8.20 8.93 -14.81
C LEU A 380 6.92 9.70 -15.10
N GLY A 381 5.91 9.57 -14.25
CA GLY A 381 4.67 10.35 -14.36
C GLY A 381 4.95 11.85 -14.37
N GLY A 382 5.78 12.32 -13.44
CA GLY A 382 6.19 13.73 -13.39
C GLY A 382 7.06 14.14 -14.56
N VAL A 383 8.14 13.41 -14.83
CA VAL A 383 9.10 13.73 -15.90
C VAL A 383 8.44 13.77 -17.29
N LEU A 384 7.61 12.77 -17.60
CA LEU A 384 6.94 12.71 -18.89
C LEU A 384 5.87 13.79 -19.03
N TYR A 385 5.20 14.15 -17.94
CA TYR A 385 4.27 15.28 -17.95
C TYR A 385 5.02 16.61 -18.21
N ASP A 386 6.12 16.86 -17.53
CA ASP A 386 6.93 18.07 -17.73
C ASP A 386 7.47 18.17 -19.17
N THR A 387 7.80 17.00 -19.77
CA THR A 387 8.37 16.97 -21.12
C THR A 387 7.32 17.13 -22.23
N TYR A 388 6.16 16.49 -22.05
CA TYR A 388 5.15 16.35 -23.10
C TYR A 388 3.84 17.09 -22.79
N GLY A 389 3.65 17.66 -21.60
CA GLY A 389 2.39 18.27 -21.15
C GLY A 389 1.24 17.25 -21.04
N SER A 390 1.54 15.95 -20.96
CA SER A 390 0.54 14.89 -21.01
C SER A 390 0.99 13.64 -20.29
N TYR A 391 0.03 12.94 -19.67
CA TYR A 391 0.24 11.63 -19.07
C TYR A 391 0.12 10.45 -20.05
N THR A 392 -0.23 10.69 -21.32
CA THR A 392 -0.53 9.61 -22.29
C THR A 392 0.60 8.59 -22.39
N THR A 393 1.85 9.04 -22.47
CA THR A 393 3.02 8.15 -22.60
C THR A 393 3.19 7.26 -21.37
N VAL A 394 3.09 7.81 -20.16
CA VAL A 394 3.25 7.04 -18.92
C VAL A 394 2.10 6.03 -18.72
N TRP A 395 0.89 6.34 -19.17
CA TRP A 395 -0.23 5.40 -19.21
C TRP A 395 0.08 4.19 -20.11
N TRP A 396 0.57 4.42 -21.33
CA TRP A 396 0.94 3.35 -22.27
C TRP A 396 2.07 2.48 -21.73
N ILE A 397 3.08 3.06 -21.08
CA ILE A 397 4.13 2.31 -20.38
C ILE A 397 3.50 1.42 -19.28
N GLY A 398 2.58 1.98 -18.49
CA GLY A 398 1.87 1.23 -17.44
C GLY A 398 1.03 0.07 -17.98
N ILE A 399 0.39 0.24 -19.14
CA ILE A 399 -0.35 -0.81 -19.86
C ILE A 399 0.63 -1.90 -20.32
N ALA A 400 1.75 -1.53 -20.95
CA ALA A 400 2.76 -2.48 -21.42
C ALA A 400 3.37 -3.29 -20.28
N VAL A 401 3.72 -2.65 -19.17
CA VAL A 401 4.24 -3.31 -17.96
C VAL A 401 3.18 -4.23 -17.34
N GLY A 402 1.90 -3.85 -17.38
CA GLY A 402 0.80 -4.69 -16.93
C GLY A 402 0.60 -5.94 -17.80
N VAL A 403 0.64 -5.80 -19.11
CA VAL A 403 0.59 -6.92 -20.07
C VAL A 403 1.80 -7.85 -19.87
N PHE A 404 2.99 -7.28 -19.72
CA PHE A 404 4.20 -8.05 -19.39
C PHE A 404 4.02 -8.86 -18.11
N SER A 405 3.50 -8.25 -17.05
CA SER A 405 3.24 -8.95 -15.78
C SER A 405 2.20 -10.04 -15.91
N SER A 406 1.15 -9.81 -16.71
CA SER A 406 0.17 -10.86 -17.01
C SER A 406 0.82 -12.08 -17.64
N LEU A 407 1.69 -11.86 -18.62
CA LEU A 407 2.37 -12.93 -19.36
C LEU A 407 3.43 -13.65 -18.49
N VAL A 408 4.20 -12.91 -17.70
CA VAL A 408 5.28 -13.48 -16.87
C VAL A 408 4.76 -14.37 -15.74
N HIS A 409 3.51 -14.19 -15.30
CA HIS A 409 2.91 -15.09 -14.29
C HIS A 409 2.46 -16.44 -14.85
N LEU A 410 2.21 -16.57 -16.17
CA LEU A 410 1.71 -17.80 -16.78
C LEU A 410 2.64 -19.01 -16.60
N PRO A 411 3.97 -18.90 -16.82
CA PRO A 411 4.88 -20.04 -16.66
C PRO A 411 5.28 -20.35 -15.22
N VAL A 412 4.84 -19.54 -14.22
CA VAL A 412 5.15 -19.80 -12.80
C VAL A 412 4.66 -21.20 -12.40
N ARG A 413 5.54 -21.97 -11.79
CA ARG A 413 5.18 -23.28 -11.21
C ARG A 413 4.53 -23.07 -9.87
N GLU A 414 3.27 -23.51 -9.73
CA GLU A 414 2.48 -23.41 -8.51
C GLU A 414 2.51 -24.75 -7.76
N GLU A 415 3.70 -25.27 -7.51
CA GLU A 415 3.92 -26.52 -6.79
C GLU A 415 4.90 -26.27 -5.64
N PRO A 416 4.70 -26.91 -4.47
CA PRO A 416 5.65 -26.84 -3.37
C PRO A 416 7.06 -27.26 -3.81
N LEU A 417 8.06 -26.55 -3.32
CA LEU A 417 9.46 -26.88 -3.58
C LEU A 417 9.77 -28.28 -3.08
N ASN A 418 10.21 -29.15 -3.99
CA ASN A 418 10.58 -30.52 -3.66
C ASN A 418 11.97 -30.55 -3.01
N ARG A 419 12.03 -30.58 -1.68
CA ARG A 419 13.26 -30.48 -0.87
C ARG A 419 14.16 -31.72 -0.96
N SER A 420 13.64 -32.83 -1.50
CA SER A 420 14.40 -34.09 -1.62
C SER A 420 15.38 -34.17 -2.80
N SER A 421 15.41 -33.18 -3.70
CA SER A 421 16.25 -33.19 -4.91
C SER A 421 17.45 -32.23 -4.87
N THR A 422 17.73 -31.60 -3.71
CA THR A 422 18.77 -30.55 -3.59
C THR A 422 19.88 -30.91 -2.60
N ILE A 423 19.99 -32.19 -2.20
CA ILE A 423 21.11 -32.71 -1.39
C ILE A 423 22.04 -33.55 -2.31
#